data_dd5a4ea22bf62b29580e0a75290b55f2
#
_entry.id   dd5a4ea22bf62b29580e0a75290b55f2
#
_cell.length_a   1.000
_cell.length_b   1.000
_cell.length_c   1.000
_cell.angle_alpha   90.00
_cell.angle_beta   90.00
_cell.angle_gamma   90.00
#
_symmetry.space_group_name_H-M   'P 1'
#
loop_
_entity.id
_entity.type
_entity.pdbx_description
1 polymer ?
#
loop_
_entity_poly.entity_id
_entity_poly.type
_entity_poly.pdbx_seq_one_letter_code
_entity_poly.pdbx_strand_id
1 'polypeptide(L)'
;MTRTSAVSLIRSRSLSDVAEYAYAATAPAEARLIFLAGSCPLDEHGDTVAVGDYAGQAAKAVENLRTALADAGASVEDVINTRVLVASARQEDLVAAWAVVRDAFGDHDVPSTLMGVTVLGYADQLVEIEAVAAVLDAPTPGDQVGPPSA
;
A
#
# COMPACT_ATOMS: atom_id res chain seq x y z
N MET A 1 -18.40 -2.31 -13.71
CA MET A 1 -18.35 -1.01 -13.00
C MET A 1 -17.07 -0.92 -12.20
N THR A 2 -16.26 0.06 -12.48
CA THR A 2 -15.11 0.40 -11.64
C THR A 2 -15.62 0.98 -10.32
N ARG A 3 -15.29 0.34 -9.23
CA ARG A 3 -15.60 0.86 -7.89
C ARG A 3 -14.76 2.11 -7.65
N THR A 4 -15.39 3.21 -7.24
CA THR A 4 -14.67 4.43 -6.86
C THR A 4 -13.98 4.20 -5.51
N SER A 5 -12.70 4.58 -5.40
CA SER A 5 -11.97 4.53 -4.13
C SER A 5 -12.63 5.44 -3.08
N ALA A 6 -12.66 4.95 -1.84
CA ALA A 6 -13.07 5.75 -0.68
C ALA A 6 -11.97 6.69 -0.19
N VAL A 7 -10.74 6.51 -0.65
CA VAL A 7 -9.56 7.25 -0.19
C VAL A 7 -9.43 8.56 -0.96
N SER A 8 -9.29 9.66 -0.22
CA SER A 8 -8.99 10.99 -0.77
C SER A 8 -7.57 11.39 -0.41
N LEU A 9 -6.78 11.72 -1.43
CA LEU A 9 -5.40 12.17 -1.25
C LEU A 9 -5.36 13.67 -1.02
N ILE A 10 -4.59 14.12 -0.03
CA ILE A 10 -4.46 15.51 0.36
C ILE A 10 -3.04 15.97 0.07
N ARG A 11 -2.92 16.99 -0.76
CA ARG A 11 -1.65 17.64 -1.11
C ARG A 11 -1.49 18.95 -0.34
N SER A 12 -0.26 19.43 -0.23
CA SER A 12 0.05 20.69 0.44
C SER A 12 0.53 21.73 -0.57
N ARG A 13 0.11 22.96 -0.38
CA ARG A 13 0.65 24.11 -1.11
C ARG A 13 1.82 24.77 -0.41
N SER A 14 2.06 24.40 0.85
CA SER A 14 3.07 25.01 1.72
C SER A 14 4.29 24.13 1.92
N LEU A 15 4.20 22.83 1.62
CA LEU A 15 5.29 21.86 1.74
C LEU A 15 5.94 21.63 0.37
N SER A 16 7.12 21.02 0.38
CA SER A 16 7.88 20.73 -0.82
C SER A 16 7.09 19.84 -1.79
N ASP A 17 7.15 20.15 -3.07
CA ASP A 17 6.59 19.33 -4.15
C ASP A 17 7.55 18.25 -4.68
N VAL A 18 8.71 18.11 -4.05
CA VAL A 18 9.69 17.04 -4.36
C VAL A 18 9.17 15.67 -3.93
N ALA A 19 8.27 15.63 -2.96
CA ALA A 19 7.69 14.37 -2.48
C ALA A 19 6.89 13.66 -3.60
N GLU A 20 7.18 12.37 -3.78
CA GLU A 20 6.52 11.52 -4.74
C GLU A 20 5.32 10.77 -4.14
N TYR A 21 4.63 11.41 -3.20
CA TYR A 21 3.46 10.89 -2.47
C TYR A 21 2.64 12.07 -1.91
N ALA A 22 1.37 11.82 -1.65
CA ALA A 22 0.52 12.78 -0.96
C ALA A 22 0.94 12.96 0.50
N TYR A 23 0.73 14.13 1.06
CA TYR A 23 1.12 14.43 2.45
C TYR A 23 0.14 13.88 3.48
N ALA A 24 -1.10 13.64 3.09
CA ALA A 24 -2.13 13.03 3.93
C ALA A 24 -3.14 12.30 3.06
N ALA A 25 -3.93 11.43 3.69
CA ALA A 25 -5.06 10.79 3.05
C ALA A 25 -6.19 10.63 4.07
N THR A 26 -7.41 10.66 3.59
CA THR A 26 -8.60 10.46 4.41
C THR A 26 -9.53 9.45 3.74
N ALA A 27 -10.43 8.89 4.53
CA ALA A 27 -11.56 8.11 4.08
C ALA A 27 -12.80 8.51 4.89
N PRO A 28 -14.03 8.29 4.38
CA PRO A 28 -15.24 8.54 5.14
C PRO A 28 -15.29 7.73 6.44
N ALA A 29 -16.02 8.24 7.45
CA ALA A 29 -16.14 7.56 8.74
C ALA A 29 -16.73 6.15 8.63
N GLU A 30 -17.54 5.89 7.61
CA GLU A 30 -18.18 4.60 7.34
C GLU A 30 -17.23 3.59 6.66
N ALA A 31 -16.06 4.03 6.22
CA ALA A 31 -15.11 3.14 5.58
C ALA A 31 -14.59 2.09 6.56
N ARG A 32 -14.57 0.86 6.09
CA ARG A 32 -13.95 -0.26 6.82
C ARG A 32 -12.44 -0.25 6.56
N LEU A 33 -11.65 -0.34 7.61
CA LEU A 33 -10.19 -0.44 7.50
C LEU A 33 -9.74 -1.88 7.31
N ILE A 34 -8.72 -2.06 6.49
CA ILE A 34 -8.05 -3.34 6.27
C ILE A 34 -6.58 -3.15 6.64
N PHE A 35 -6.16 -3.86 7.67
CA PHE A 35 -4.76 -3.91 8.09
C PHE A 35 -4.10 -5.14 7.48
N LEU A 36 -3.15 -4.93 6.60
CA LEU A 36 -2.45 -6.00 5.93
C LEU A 36 -1.19 -6.38 6.72
N ALA A 37 -0.83 -7.66 6.68
CA ALA A 37 0.49 -8.09 7.12
C ALA A 37 1.56 -7.44 6.23
N GLY A 38 2.75 -7.25 6.75
CA GLY A 38 3.88 -6.78 5.94
C GLY A 38 4.09 -7.72 4.75
N SER A 39 4.09 -7.14 3.55
CA SER A 39 4.27 -7.90 2.30
C SER A 39 5.75 -8.17 2.07
N CYS A 40 6.10 -9.44 2.02
CA CYS A 40 7.47 -9.94 1.88
C CYS A 40 7.70 -10.54 0.49
N PRO A 41 8.95 -10.56 0.00
CA PRO A 41 9.27 -11.08 -1.33
C PRO A 41 9.39 -12.62 -1.34
N LEU A 42 8.35 -13.30 -0.89
CA LEU A 42 8.29 -14.76 -0.82
C LEU A 42 7.51 -15.34 -2.00
N ASP A 43 7.96 -16.49 -2.47
CA ASP A 43 7.22 -17.29 -3.43
C ASP A 43 6.14 -18.17 -2.74
N GLU A 44 5.44 -18.98 -3.52
CA GLU A 44 4.39 -19.89 -3.03
C GLU A 44 4.88 -20.98 -2.07
N HIS A 45 6.20 -21.23 -2.04
CA HIS A 45 6.83 -22.20 -1.14
C HIS A 45 7.37 -21.54 0.14
N GLY A 46 7.30 -20.21 0.23
CA GLY A 46 7.82 -19.43 1.35
C GLY A 46 9.31 -19.11 1.25
N ASP A 47 9.90 -19.28 0.07
CA ASP A 47 11.30 -18.94 -0.16
C ASP A 47 11.45 -17.50 -0.62
N THR A 48 12.46 -16.80 -0.10
CA THR A 48 12.80 -15.44 -0.55
C THR A 48 13.33 -15.47 -1.97
N VAL A 49 12.71 -14.70 -2.85
CA VAL A 49 13.13 -14.57 -4.25
C VAL A 49 14.03 -13.35 -4.47
N ALA A 50 14.65 -13.27 -5.65
CA ALA A 50 15.50 -12.13 -6.04
C ALA A 50 16.55 -11.80 -4.97
N VAL A 51 17.23 -12.80 -4.44
CA VAL A 51 18.26 -12.65 -3.40
C VAL A 51 19.33 -11.64 -3.85
N GLY A 52 19.59 -10.64 -3.01
CA GLY A 52 20.57 -9.59 -3.29
C GLY A 52 20.06 -8.46 -4.21
N ASP A 53 18.83 -8.53 -4.68
CA ASP A 53 18.23 -7.56 -5.62
C ASP A 53 17.09 -6.78 -4.96
N TYR A 54 17.34 -5.54 -4.56
CA TYR A 54 16.36 -4.66 -3.91
C TYR A 54 15.16 -4.38 -4.80
N ALA A 55 15.37 -4.04 -6.06
CA ALA A 55 14.28 -3.77 -7.00
C ALA A 55 13.46 -5.02 -7.31
N GLY A 56 14.11 -6.17 -7.49
CA GLY A 56 13.43 -7.45 -7.73
C GLY A 56 12.60 -7.88 -6.53
N GLN A 57 13.11 -7.71 -5.31
CA GLN A 57 12.36 -8.01 -4.10
C GLN A 57 11.19 -7.04 -3.88
N ALA A 58 11.37 -5.75 -4.19
CA ALA A 58 10.28 -4.79 -4.15
C ALA A 58 9.16 -5.15 -5.13
N ALA A 59 9.50 -5.60 -6.33
CA ALA A 59 8.52 -6.05 -7.33
C ALA A 59 7.71 -7.25 -6.83
N LYS A 60 8.37 -8.24 -6.21
CA LYS A 60 7.68 -9.41 -5.64
C LYS A 60 6.82 -9.04 -4.44
N ALA A 61 7.30 -8.16 -3.57
CA ALA A 61 6.52 -7.65 -2.44
C ALA A 61 5.25 -6.90 -2.92
N VAL A 62 5.35 -6.11 -3.98
CA VAL A 62 4.19 -5.45 -4.61
C VAL A 62 3.20 -6.49 -5.17
N GLU A 63 3.69 -7.50 -5.88
CA GLU A 63 2.84 -8.58 -6.40
C GLU A 63 2.06 -9.27 -5.27
N ASN A 64 2.74 -9.62 -4.19
CA ASN A 64 2.13 -10.25 -3.02
C ASN A 64 1.16 -9.30 -2.31
N LEU A 65 1.46 -8.01 -2.21
CA LEU A 65 0.57 -7.00 -1.67
C LEU A 65 -0.74 -6.91 -2.48
N ARG A 66 -0.66 -6.89 -3.80
CA ARG A 66 -1.85 -6.88 -4.67
C ARG A 66 -2.71 -8.11 -4.46
N THR A 67 -2.11 -9.28 -4.31
CA THR A 67 -2.83 -10.52 -4.02
C THR A 67 -3.55 -10.44 -2.67
N ALA A 68 -2.85 -10.01 -1.61
CA ALA A 68 -3.44 -9.87 -0.28
C ALA A 68 -4.58 -8.83 -0.26
N LEU A 69 -4.43 -7.72 -0.97
CA LEU A 69 -5.49 -6.73 -1.13
C LEU A 69 -6.72 -7.33 -1.82
N ALA A 70 -6.53 -8.04 -2.93
CA ALA A 70 -7.62 -8.69 -3.66
C ALA A 70 -8.36 -9.72 -2.81
N ASP A 71 -7.64 -10.53 -2.05
CA ASP A 71 -8.22 -11.51 -1.11
C ASP A 71 -9.04 -10.83 0.00
N ALA A 72 -8.67 -9.62 0.38
CA ALA A 72 -9.39 -8.81 1.36
C ALA A 72 -10.53 -7.96 0.75
N GLY A 73 -10.76 -8.05 -0.55
CA GLY A 73 -11.80 -7.29 -1.25
C GLY A 73 -11.40 -5.86 -1.58
N ALA A 74 -10.11 -5.59 -1.72
CA ALA A 74 -9.56 -4.27 -2.00
C ALA A 74 -8.60 -4.28 -3.19
N SER A 75 -8.12 -3.13 -3.56
CA SER A 75 -7.10 -2.93 -4.60
C SER A 75 -6.12 -1.84 -4.16
N VAL A 76 -5.10 -1.59 -4.97
CA VAL A 76 -4.09 -0.55 -4.68
C VAL A 76 -4.74 0.82 -4.45
N GLU A 77 -5.79 1.14 -5.20
CA GLU A 77 -6.53 2.40 -5.09
C GLU A 77 -7.28 2.58 -3.75
N ASP A 78 -7.40 1.52 -2.97
CA ASP A 78 -8.01 1.56 -1.63
C ASP A 78 -6.99 1.75 -0.51
N VAL A 79 -5.70 1.70 -0.83
CA VAL A 79 -4.65 1.90 0.17
C VAL A 79 -4.65 3.35 0.63
N ILE A 80 -4.60 3.55 1.96
CA ILE A 80 -4.60 4.87 2.58
C ILE A 80 -3.23 5.28 3.12
N ASN A 81 -2.37 4.32 3.41
CA ASN A 81 -1.00 4.55 3.89
C ASN A 81 -0.11 3.36 3.59
N THR A 82 1.16 3.63 3.30
CA THR A 82 2.18 2.60 3.17
C THR A 82 3.43 2.94 3.98
N ARG A 83 4.17 1.90 4.36
CA ARG A 83 5.56 2.00 4.80
C ARG A 83 6.39 1.00 4.01
N VAL A 84 7.50 1.47 3.48
CA VAL A 84 8.46 0.66 2.73
C VAL A 84 9.72 0.53 3.57
N LEU A 85 10.03 -0.69 3.98
CA LEU A 85 11.18 -1.02 4.81
C LEU A 85 12.22 -1.72 3.96
N VAL A 86 13.46 -1.26 4.06
CA VAL A 86 14.58 -1.79 3.27
C VAL A 86 15.75 -2.12 4.20
N ALA A 87 16.22 -3.34 4.16
CA ALA A 87 17.35 -3.80 4.98
C ALA A 87 18.67 -3.28 4.38
N SER A 88 18.94 -2.01 4.57
CA SER A 88 20.17 -1.34 4.12
C SER A 88 20.42 -0.04 4.88
N ALA A 89 21.68 0.32 5.01
CA ALA A 89 22.11 1.66 5.49
C ALA A 89 22.43 2.62 4.32
N ARG A 90 22.26 2.18 3.07
CA ARG A 90 22.60 2.95 1.86
C ARG A 90 21.34 3.52 1.24
N GLN A 91 21.28 4.84 1.07
CA GLN A 91 20.12 5.50 0.47
C GLN A 91 19.81 5.02 -0.94
N GLU A 92 20.83 4.72 -1.75
CA GLU A 92 20.62 4.21 -3.10
C GLU A 92 19.82 2.89 -3.15
N ASP A 93 20.01 2.02 -2.16
CA ASP A 93 19.23 0.77 -2.06
C ASP A 93 17.77 1.05 -1.71
N LEU A 94 17.54 2.02 -0.81
CA LEU A 94 16.19 2.46 -0.47
C LEU A 94 15.49 3.06 -1.68
N VAL A 95 16.18 3.91 -2.44
CA VAL A 95 15.64 4.55 -3.65
C VAL A 95 15.32 3.52 -4.73
N ALA A 96 16.16 2.49 -4.89
CA ALA A 96 15.91 1.41 -5.84
C ALA A 96 14.61 0.65 -5.54
N ALA A 97 14.38 0.31 -4.28
CA ALA A 97 13.13 -0.31 -3.85
C ALA A 97 11.93 0.64 -3.98
N TRP A 98 12.11 1.90 -3.55
CA TRP A 98 11.07 2.92 -3.63
C TRP A 98 10.58 3.16 -5.06
N ALA A 99 11.47 3.24 -6.03
CA ALA A 99 11.10 3.47 -7.42
C ALA A 99 10.11 2.42 -7.94
N VAL A 100 10.28 1.15 -7.55
CA VAL A 100 9.37 0.06 -7.92
C VAL A 100 8.01 0.23 -7.26
N VAL A 101 7.97 0.54 -5.97
CA VAL A 101 6.72 0.73 -5.21
C VAL A 101 5.96 1.95 -5.73
N ARG A 102 6.65 3.08 -5.89
CA ARG A 102 6.08 4.31 -6.45
C ARG A 102 5.41 4.05 -7.80
N ASP A 103 6.10 3.39 -8.72
CA ASP A 103 5.60 3.12 -10.06
C ASP A 103 4.38 2.18 -10.04
N ALA A 104 4.35 1.25 -9.09
CA ALA A 104 3.23 0.33 -8.91
C ALA A 104 1.97 1.02 -8.41
N PHE A 105 2.10 2.07 -7.60
CA PHE A 105 0.97 2.87 -7.12
C PHE A 105 0.51 3.92 -8.15
N GLY A 106 1.40 4.35 -9.04
CA GLY A 106 1.04 5.30 -10.11
C GLY A 106 0.43 6.59 -9.58
N ASP A 107 -0.73 6.95 -10.12
CA ASP A 107 -1.44 8.19 -9.73
C ASP A 107 -2.06 8.13 -8.32
N HIS A 108 -2.17 6.93 -7.75
CA HIS A 108 -2.60 6.75 -6.35
C HIS A 108 -1.38 6.79 -5.42
N ASP A 109 -0.69 7.89 -5.41
CA ASP A 109 0.53 8.13 -4.64
C ASP A 109 0.22 8.46 -3.18
N VAL A 110 -0.16 7.45 -2.42
CA VAL A 110 -0.57 7.56 -1.01
C VAL A 110 0.55 8.07 -0.11
N PRO A 111 0.21 8.65 1.06
CA PRO A 111 1.19 8.97 2.08
C PRO A 111 2.03 7.74 2.40
N SER A 112 3.34 7.90 2.32
CA SER A 112 4.29 6.79 2.45
C SER A 112 5.50 7.20 3.27
N THR A 113 6.06 6.25 3.98
CA THR A 113 7.35 6.40 4.67
C THR A 113 8.32 5.35 4.14
N LEU A 114 9.50 5.80 3.74
CA LEU A 114 10.60 4.96 3.31
C LEU A 114 11.66 4.94 4.40
N MET A 115 12.05 3.77 4.88
CA MET A 115 13.09 3.65 5.92
C MET A 115 14.02 2.46 5.72
N GLY A 116 15.30 2.71 6.04
CA GLY A 116 16.28 1.66 6.22
C GLY A 116 16.11 0.99 7.57
N VAL A 117 16.19 -0.33 7.59
CA VAL A 117 16.16 -1.15 8.80
C VAL A 117 17.39 -2.07 8.82
N THR A 118 17.76 -2.55 10.00
CA THR A 118 18.93 -3.40 10.13
C THR A 118 18.73 -4.77 9.50
N VAL A 119 17.55 -5.40 9.72
CA VAL A 119 17.24 -6.75 9.27
C VAL A 119 15.72 -6.91 9.18
N LEU A 120 15.27 -7.76 8.28
CA LEU A 120 13.88 -8.19 8.15
C LEU A 120 13.71 -9.66 8.54
N GLY A 121 12.48 -10.12 8.64
CA GLY A 121 12.13 -11.37 9.32
C GLY A 121 12.58 -12.66 8.64
N TYR A 122 12.72 -12.68 7.33
CA TYR A 122 13.08 -13.87 6.59
C TYR A 122 14.54 -13.85 6.13
N ALA A 123 15.13 -15.04 5.94
CA ALA A 123 16.47 -15.14 5.39
C ALA A 123 16.56 -14.44 4.03
N ASP A 124 17.62 -13.68 3.81
CA ASP A 124 17.87 -12.91 2.56
C ASP A 124 16.80 -11.88 2.20
N GLN A 125 15.86 -11.57 3.10
CA GLN A 125 14.85 -10.55 2.88
C GLN A 125 15.45 -9.15 2.96
N LEU A 126 15.27 -8.36 1.90
CA LEU A 126 15.77 -6.99 1.77
C LEU A 126 14.67 -5.94 1.78
N VAL A 127 13.44 -6.30 1.43
CA VAL A 127 12.32 -5.35 1.29
C VAL A 127 11.07 -5.91 1.94
N GLU A 128 10.30 -5.03 2.59
CA GLU A 128 8.96 -5.32 3.09
C GLU A 128 8.08 -4.09 2.87
N ILE A 129 6.80 -4.32 2.54
CA ILE A 129 5.83 -3.25 2.35
C ILE A 129 4.67 -3.46 3.32
N GLU A 130 4.44 -2.47 4.19
CA GLU A 130 3.23 -2.41 5.01
C GLU A 130 2.20 -1.51 4.33
N ALA A 131 0.93 -1.87 4.43
CA ALA A 131 -0.16 -1.06 3.92
C ALA A 131 -1.40 -1.18 4.80
N VAL A 132 -2.15 -0.08 4.86
CA VAL A 132 -3.50 -0.02 5.39
C VAL A 132 -4.41 0.43 4.25
N ALA A 133 -5.54 -0.23 4.08
CA ALA A 133 -6.54 0.13 3.09
C ALA A 133 -7.86 0.53 3.76
N ALA A 134 -8.68 1.30 3.05
CA ALA A 134 -10.00 1.73 3.48
C ALA A 134 -10.99 1.53 2.34
N VAL A 135 -12.07 0.81 2.60
CA VAL A 135 -13.10 0.48 1.61
C VAL A 135 -14.49 0.82 2.12
N LEU A 136 -15.36 1.24 1.22
CA LEU A 136 -16.79 1.31 1.47
C LEU A 136 -17.42 0.02 0.96
N ASP A 137 -18.14 -0.68 1.83
CA ASP A 137 -18.88 -1.85 1.44
C ASP A 137 -20.06 -1.44 0.53
N ALA A 138 -20.40 -2.31 -0.44
CA ALA A 138 -21.57 -2.07 -1.25
C ALA A 138 -22.84 -2.05 -0.37
N PRO A 139 -23.86 -1.17 -0.67
CA PRO A 139 -25.10 -1.16 0.08
C PRO A 139 -25.71 -2.55 0.08
N THR A 140 -26.05 -3.07 1.26
CA THR A 140 -26.77 -4.34 1.39
C THR A 140 -28.17 -4.17 0.79
N PRO A 141 -28.68 -5.12 -0.03
CA PRO A 141 -30.06 -5.09 -0.48
C PRO A 141 -30.99 -5.10 0.76
N GLY A 142 -31.67 -4.00 1.02
CA GLY A 142 -32.53 -3.81 2.19
C GLY A 142 -32.25 -2.54 3.02
N ASP A 143 -31.09 -1.92 2.86
CA ASP A 143 -30.75 -0.66 3.56
C ASP A 143 -31.36 0.59 2.95
N GLN A 144 -32.20 0.43 1.91
CA GLN A 144 -33.00 1.52 1.36
C GLN A 144 -34.25 1.67 2.24
N VAL A 145 -34.11 2.27 3.41
CA VAL A 145 -35.25 2.80 4.14
C VAL A 145 -35.72 4.03 3.35
N GLY A 146 -36.84 3.89 2.69
CA GLY A 146 -37.50 5.03 2.03
C GLY A 146 -37.78 6.14 3.05
N PRO A 147 -37.93 7.40 2.61
CA PRO A 147 -38.24 8.49 3.51
C PRO A 147 -39.52 8.16 4.30
N PRO A 148 -39.60 8.55 5.59
CA PRO A 148 -40.81 8.32 6.37
C PRO A 148 -41.98 8.99 5.64
N SER A 149 -43.03 8.22 5.36
CA SER A 149 -44.26 8.75 4.84
C SER A 149 -44.87 9.74 5.83
N ALA A 150 -45.11 10.94 5.35
CA ALA A 150 -45.78 12.00 6.12
C ALA A 150 -47.17 11.61 6.53
#